data_5e3f850504db674c789739b193c42346
#
_entry.id   5e3f850504db674c789739b193c42346
#
_cell.length_a   1.000
_cell.length_b   1.000
_cell.length_c   1.000
_cell.angle_alpha   90.00
_cell.angle_beta   90.00
_cell.angle_gamma   90.00
#
_symmetry.space_group_name_H-M   'P 1'
#
loop_
_entity.id
_entity.type
_entity.pdbx_description
1 polymer ?
#
loop_
_entity_poly.entity_id
_entity_poly.type
_entity_poly.pdbx_seq_one_letter_code
_entity_poly.pdbx_strand_id
1 'polypeptide(L)'
;MPLRADLQQSCRIKYIKIPEVARMLHIPDDTPVWTDDFRILTREQLNIPALHMIGHAHFQAAGAKLDTHFHCNMEFVVVLKGKQQYIVDGKLYTLYGNDIFMTYPYENHGSGGGSQDVCEFIWFQFDMSSSQNFLGLVPPYSEYLFRQLLNYRHRTKKANMKDLPVLQRAFQLLGSEEISQQIQGYSYFLQFVTNNICTTDIELTREVYSTDIQEAIYYIHTHLMEDLNIEIIAGHCGLSASRFKAKFKEELGITPHAYITSLKVDTAKIFLKDPGNTITDVAYQLNFSSSNHFSSVFRKYTGCTPTYFRNHRFSNIY
;
A
#
# COMPACT_ATOMS: atom_id res chain seq x y z
N MET A 1 15.58 -35.90 28.04
CA MET A 1 16.83 -35.25 28.43
C MET A 1 17.53 -34.74 27.22
N PRO A 2 18.20 -33.58 27.22
CA PRO A 2 17.65 -32.24 27.29
C PRO A 2 17.77 -31.53 25.92
N LEU A 3 16.67 -31.02 25.36
CA LEU A 3 16.62 -30.21 24.13
C LEU A 3 15.91 -28.87 24.40
N ARG A 4 16.15 -28.30 25.58
CA ARG A 4 15.49 -27.03 26.00
C ARG A 4 16.41 -25.81 26.12
N ALA A 5 17.70 -25.91 25.83
CA ALA A 5 18.65 -24.84 26.13
C ALA A 5 19.11 -23.99 24.94
N ASP A 6 18.94 -24.43 23.69
CA ASP A 6 19.57 -23.76 22.53
C ASP A 6 18.65 -22.85 21.70
N LEU A 7 17.37 -22.75 22.01
CA LEU A 7 16.43 -21.90 21.25
C LEU A 7 16.35 -20.44 21.73
N GLN A 8 17.03 -20.08 22.82
CA GLN A 8 17.03 -18.69 23.33
C GLN A 8 18.20 -17.81 22.84
N GLN A 9 19.16 -18.36 22.12
CA GLN A 9 20.38 -17.60 21.75
C GLN A 9 20.44 -17.10 20.30
N SER A 10 19.54 -17.44 19.39
CA SER A 10 19.63 -17.00 17.98
C SER A 10 18.65 -15.91 17.56
N CYS A 11 17.75 -15.46 18.41
CA CYS A 11 16.83 -14.36 18.13
C CYS A 11 17.21 -13.11 18.92
N ARG A 12 18.42 -12.55 18.67
CA ARG A 12 18.72 -11.16 19.04
C ARG A 12 18.03 -10.23 18.02
N ILE A 13 16.69 -10.12 18.10
CA ILE A 13 16.06 -8.85 17.79
C ILE A 13 16.70 -7.87 18.76
N LYS A 14 17.46 -6.89 18.25
CA LYS A 14 17.91 -5.77 19.06
C LYS A 14 16.63 -5.10 19.57
N TYR A 15 16.26 -5.40 20.81
CA TYR A 15 15.31 -4.59 21.55
C TYR A 15 15.90 -3.19 21.61
N ILE A 16 15.47 -2.33 20.69
CA ILE A 16 15.73 -0.90 20.78
C ILE A 16 15.01 -0.49 22.05
N LYS A 17 15.77 -0.09 23.08
CA LYS A 17 15.20 0.52 24.29
C LYS A 17 14.32 1.67 23.81
N ILE A 18 13.01 1.54 24.00
CA ILE A 18 12.03 2.56 23.69
C ILE A 18 12.44 3.82 24.45
N PRO A 19 12.74 4.94 23.78
CA PRO A 19 12.95 6.19 24.46
C PRO A 19 11.67 6.53 25.24
N GLU A 20 11.77 7.01 26.45
CA GLU A 20 10.64 7.42 27.32
C GLU A 20 9.67 8.39 26.62
N VAL A 21 10.16 9.15 25.65
CA VAL A 21 9.40 10.08 24.80
C VAL A 21 8.38 9.36 23.88
N ALA A 22 8.63 8.10 23.51
CA ALA A 22 7.73 7.31 22.64
C ALA A 22 6.40 6.94 23.33
N ARG A 23 6.32 7.01 24.65
CA ARG A 23 5.08 6.79 25.41
C ARG A 23 4.08 7.95 25.35
N MET A 24 4.51 9.13 24.88
CA MET A 24 3.69 10.37 24.88
C MET A 24 2.96 10.68 23.57
N LEU A 25 3.28 10.00 22.46
CA LEU A 25 2.65 10.21 21.15
C LEU A 25 1.78 9.01 20.76
N HIS A 26 0.89 8.61 21.65
CA HIS A 26 -0.13 7.62 21.34
C HIS A 26 -1.23 8.31 20.54
N ILE A 27 -1.27 8.10 19.23
CA ILE A 27 -2.48 8.33 18.45
C ILE A 27 -3.42 7.19 18.87
N PRO A 28 -4.65 7.46 19.32
CA PRO A 28 -5.58 6.41 19.66
C PRO A 28 -6.00 5.67 18.38
N ASP A 29 -5.33 4.58 18.05
CA ASP A 29 -5.68 3.67 16.94
C ASP A 29 -6.98 2.88 17.20
N ASP A 30 -7.59 3.07 18.38
CA ASP A 30 -8.69 2.22 18.86
C ASP A 30 -10.09 2.80 18.57
N THR A 31 -10.19 3.83 17.72
CA THR A 31 -11.50 4.39 17.39
C THR A 31 -12.04 3.77 16.12
N PRO A 32 -13.16 3.03 16.16
CA PRO A 32 -13.80 2.53 14.95
C PRO A 32 -14.27 3.71 14.09
N VAL A 33 -13.87 3.71 12.83
CA VAL A 33 -14.29 4.71 11.84
C VAL A 33 -15.10 4.02 10.76
N TRP A 34 -16.23 4.60 10.40
CA TRP A 34 -17.09 4.07 9.35
C TRP A 34 -17.64 5.22 8.51
N THR A 35 -16.94 5.51 7.43
CA THR A 35 -17.35 6.45 6.39
C THR A 35 -17.41 5.72 5.05
N ASP A 36 -17.93 6.37 3.99
CA ASP A 36 -17.97 5.76 2.66
C ASP A 36 -16.57 5.45 2.11
N ASP A 37 -15.59 6.30 2.41
CA ASP A 37 -14.22 6.21 1.87
C ASP A 37 -13.21 5.58 2.83
N PHE A 38 -13.56 5.40 4.12
CA PHE A 38 -12.63 4.94 5.13
C PHE A 38 -13.33 4.17 6.26
N ARG A 39 -12.95 2.91 6.45
CA ARG A 39 -13.60 2.01 7.42
C ARG A 39 -12.54 1.25 8.20
N ILE A 40 -12.69 1.20 9.51
CA ILE A 40 -11.78 0.47 10.42
C ILE A 40 -12.62 -0.43 11.32
N LEU A 41 -12.21 -1.69 11.41
CA LEU A 41 -12.63 -2.65 12.43
C LEU A 41 -11.50 -2.80 13.45
N THR A 42 -11.80 -2.49 14.68
CA THR A 42 -10.83 -2.57 15.79
C THR A 42 -10.81 -3.96 16.42
N ARG A 43 -9.81 -4.22 17.27
CA ARG A 43 -9.66 -5.46 18.03
C ARG A 43 -10.94 -5.87 18.76
N GLU A 44 -11.66 -4.91 19.34
CA GLU A 44 -12.88 -5.17 20.11
C GLU A 44 -14.02 -5.67 19.24
N GLN A 45 -14.14 -5.14 18.01
CA GLN A 45 -15.15 -5.57 17.04
C GLN A 45 -14.78 -6.91 16.39
N LEU A 46 -13.49 -7.14 16.13
CA LEU A 46 -13.00 -8.34 15.46
C LEU A 46 -13.01 -9.56 16.39
N ASN A 47 -12.68 -9.38 17.64
CA ASN A 47 -12.51 -10.45 18.63
C ASN A 47 -11.62 -11.62 18.12
N ILE A 48 -10.61 -11.31 17.29
CA ILE A 48 -9.64 -12.26 16.76
C ILE A 48 -8.31 -11.99 17.45
N PRO A 49 -7.78 -12.97 18.23
CA PRO A 49 -6.50 -12.80 18.91
C PRO A 49 -5.38 -12.42 17.96
N ALA A 50 -4.53 -11.48 18.37
CA ALA A 50 -3.40 -10.94 17.61
C ALA A 50 -3.75 -10.11 16.36
N LEU A 51 -4.98 -10.07 15.89
CA LEU A 51 -5.41 -9.11 14.87
C LEU A 51 -5.85 -7.83 15.57
N HIS A 52 -4.96 -6.82 15.56
CA HIS A 52 -5.19 -5.55 16.26
C HIS A 52 -6.27 -4.71 15.57
N MET A 53 -6.18 -4.60 14.25
CA MET A 53 -7.17 -3.93 13.42
C MET A 53 -7.11 -4.43 11.98
N ILE A 54 -8.17 -4.16 11.23
CA ILE A 54 -8.21 -4.22 9.78
C ILE A 54 -9.01 -3.03 9.25
N GLY A 55 -8.47 -2.33 8.25
CA GLY A 55 -9.13 -1.19 7.66
C GLY A 55 -9.21 -1.28 6.14
N HIS A 56 -10.13 -0.53 5.56
CA HIS A 56 -10.33 -0.37 4.12
C HIS A 56 -10.46 1.12 3.80
N ALA A 57 -9.68 1.57 2.85
CA ALA A 57 -9.72 2.92 2.32
C ALA A 57 -9.98 2.91 0.82
N HIS A 58 -10.82 3.84 0.35
CA HIS A 58 -11.14 4.03 -1.06
C HIS A 58 -11.15 5.52 -1.41
N PHE A 59 -10.01 6.04 -1.82
CA PHE A 59 -9.85 7.45 -2.17
C PHE A 59 -10.05 7.66 -3.68
N GLN A 60 -11.15 8.33 -4.05
CA GLN A 60 -11.44 8.75 -5.43
C GLN A 60 -10.71 10.03 -5.82
N ALA A 61 -10.23 10.79 -4.86
CA ALA A 61 -9.31 11.92 -4.97
C ALA A 61 -8.26 11.80 -3.88
N ALA A 62 -7.23 12.64 -3.90
CA ALA A 62 -6.19 12.61 -2.88
C ALA A 62 -6.80 12.68 -1.48
N GLY A 63 -6.49 11.67 -0.68
CA GLY A 63 -6.97 11.54 0.69
C GLY A 63 -6.27 12.48 1.66
N ALA A 64 -6.65 12.43 2.93
CA ALA A 64 -5.94 13.14 3.98
C ALA A 64 -4.48 12.67 4.06
N LYS A 65 -3.62 13.58 4.52
CA LYS A 65 -2.22 13.24 4.79
C LYS A 65 -2.18 12.17 5.89
N LEU A 66 -1.36 11.14 5.68
CA LEU A 66 -0.96 10.22 6.73
C LEU A 66 0.32 10.79 7.36
N ASP A 67 0.20 11.34 8.56
CA ASP A 67 1.35 11.85 9.29
C ASP A 67 2.33 10.71 9.61
N THR A 68 3.62 11.07 9.74
CA THR A 68 4.62 10.10 10.16
C THR A 68 4.33 9.65 11.57
N HIS A 69 4.14 8.36 11.74
CA HIS A 69 3.82 7.71 13.01
C HIS A 69 4.53 6.35 13.11
N PHE A 70 4.42 5.72 14.25
CA PHE A 70 4.84 4.34 14.46
C PHE A 70 3.90 3.66 15.45
N HIS A 71 3.85 2.36 15.42
CA HIS A 71 3.09 1.51 16.35
C HIS A 71 3.87 0.23 16.69
N CYS A 72 3.43 -0.48 17.72
CA CYS A 72 4.08 -1.71 18.18
C CYS A 72 3.72 -2.96 17.36
N ASN A 73 2.80 -2.84 16.42
CA ASN A 73 2.28 -3.92 15.60
C ASN A 73 3.06 -4.06 14.29
N MET A 74 3.06 -5.26 13.71
CA MET A 74 3.47 -5.47 12.33
C MET A 74 2.29 -5.13 11.41
N GLU A 75 2.49 -4.21 10.48
CA GLU A 75 1.43 -3.77 9.57
C GLU A 75 1.65 -4.29 8.15
N PHE A 76 0.57 -4.70 7.51
CA PHE A 76 0.51 -5.02 6.10
C PHE A 76 -0.51 -4.11 5.41
N VAL A 77 -0.11 -3.55 4.27
CA VAL A 77 -0.98 -2.78 3.38
C VAL A 77 -1.08 -3.50 2.06
N VAL A 78 -2.29 -3.78 1.61
CA VAL A 78 -2.58 -4.46 0.35
C VAL A 78 -3.28 -3.47 -0.57
N VAL A 79 -2.58 -2.98 -1.59
CA VAL A 79 -3.15 -2.05 -2.57
C VAL A 79 -4.03 -2.85 -3.54
N LEU A 80 -5.32 -2.55 -3.56
CA LEU A 80 -6.30 -3.21 -4.43
C LEU A 80 -6.35 -2.53 -5.80
N LYS A 81 -6.32 -1.18 -5.82
CA LYS A 81 -6.37 -0.38 -7.05
C LYS A 81 -5.63 0.94 -6.87
N GLY A 82 -5.09 1.46 -7.98
CA GLY A 82 -4.45 2.76 -8.01
C GLY A 82 -3.00 2.73 -7.56
N LYS A 83 -2.54 3.83 -6.96
CA LYS A 83 -1.17 4.04 -6.49
C LYS A 83 -1.20 4.56 -5.06
N GLN A 84 -0.27 4.10 -4.23
CA GLN A 84 -0.03 4.61 -2.88
C GLN A 84 1.46 4.79 -2.64
N GLN A 85 1.83 5.80 -1.86
CA GLN A 85 3.21 6.07 -1.49
C GLN A 85 3.40 6.07 0.03
N TYR A 86 4.48 5.44 0.46
CA TYR A 86 4.92 5.44 1.87
C TYR A 86 6.36 5.87 1.97
N ILE A 87 6.69 6.62 3.01
CA ILE A 87 8.07 6.83 3.46
C ILE A 87 8.27 6.04 4.75
N VAL A 88 9.31 5.19 4.76
CA VAL A 88 9.75 4.44 5.94
C VAL A 88 11.21 4.77 6.17
N ASP A 89 11.54 5.31 7.33
CA ASP A 89 12.91 5.72 7.69
C ASP A 89 13.61 6.56 6.59
N GLY A 90 12.85 7.49 6.00
CA GLY A 90 13.32 8.39 4.94
C GLY A 90 13.38 7.79 3.53
N LYS A 91 13.10 6.50 3.36
CA LYS A 91 13.05 5.84 2.05
C LYS A 91 11.65 5.81 1.48
N LEU A 92 11.49 6.32 0.25
CA LEU A 92 10.23 6.30 -0.48
C LEU A 92 9.95 4.93 -1.11
N TYR A 93 8.74 4.44 -0.90
CA TYR A 93 8.18 3.25 -1.54
C TYR A 93 6.94 3.66 -2.32
N THR A 94 6.89 3.31 -3.61
CA THR A 94 5.71 3.51 -4.47
C THR A 94 5.09 2.17 -4.74
N LEU A 95 3.82 2.04 -4.40
CA LEU A 95 3.02 0.83 -4.51
C LEU A 95 1.93 1.02 -5.55
N TYR A 96 1.64 -0.01 -6.28
CA TYR A 96 0.53 -0.06 -7.23
C TYR A 96 -0.44 -1.18 -6.85
N GLY A 97 -1.58 -1.26 -7.52
CA GLY A 97 -2.51 -2.35 -7.29
C GLY A 97 -1.81 -3.70 -7.35
N ASN A 98 -2.26 -4.63 -6.53
CA ASN A 98 -1.70 -5.95 -6.26
C ASN A 98 -0.39 -5.95 -5.43
N ASP A 99 0.13 -4.80 -4.98
CA ASP A 99 1.26 -4.78 -4.05
C ASP A 99 0.81 -5.03 -2.61
N ILE A 100 1.58 -5.85 -1.92
CA ILE A 100 1.60 -5.97 -0.46
C ILE A 100 2.82 -5.22 0.04
N PHE A 101 2.63 -4.33 0.98
CA PHE A 101 3.68 -3.58 1.66
C PHE A 101 3.63 -3.90 3.15
N MET A 102 4.79 -3.94 3.81
CA MET A 102 4.89 -4.29 5.22
C MET A 102 5.76 -3.28 5.97
N THR A 103 5.33 -2.91 7.17
CA THR A 103 6.14 -2.19 8.16
C THR A 103 6.37 -3.04 9.41
N TYR A 104 7.60 -2.99 9.92
CA TYR A 104 7.92 -3.67 11.16
C TYR A 104 7.41 -2.87 12.37
N PRO A 105 7.24 -3.52 13.52
CA PRO A 105 6.99 -2.82 14.77
C PRO A 105 8.00 -1.71 15.01
N TYR A 106 7.51 -0.53 15.44
CA TYR A 106 8.30 0.67 15.76
C TYR A 106 9.01 1.36 14.58
N GLU A 107 8.74 0.99 13.34
CA GLU A 107 9.22 1.74 12.18
C GLU A 107 8.40 3.01 11.95
N ASN A 108 9.10 4.13 11.78
CA ASN A 108 8.44 5.39 11.37
C ASN A 108 7.97 5.31 9.92
N HIS A 109 6.70 5.50 9.70
CA HIS A 109 6.11 5.47 8.37
C HIS A 109 4.96 6.46 8.21
N GLY A 110 4.66 6.85 6.97
CA GLY A 110 3.60 7.78 6.62
C GLY A 110 3.63 8.16 5.14
N SER A 111 2.76 9.08 4.70
CA SER A 111 2.68 9.51 3.30
C SER A 111 3.74 10.55 2.89
N GLY A 112 4.73 10.80 3.74
CA GLY A 112 5.87 11.69 3.41
C GLY A 112 5.51 13.17 3.27
N GLY A 113 4.53 13.64 4.01
CA GLY A 113 4.11 15.05 4.00
C GLY A 113 3.12 15.41 2.88
N GLY A 114 2.87 14.52 1.91
CA GLY A 114 1.83 14.65 0.90
C GLY A 114 0.52 13.99 1.31
N SER A 115 -0.56 14.33 0.60
CA SER A 115 -1.83 13.62 0.70
C SER A 115 -1.68 12.17 0.21
N GLN A 116 -2.54 11.28 0.68
CA GLN A 116 -2.64 9.93 0.15
C GLN A 116 -3.13 9.96 -1.30
N ASP A 117 -2.61 9.05 -2.11
CA ASP A 117 -2.91 8.98 -3.54
C ASP A 117 -4.35 8.49 -3.82
N VAL A 118 -4.78 8.62 -5.09
CA VAL A 118 -6.05 8.03 -5.57
C VAL A 118 -5.88 6.51 -5.61
N CYS A 119 -6.45 5.82 -4.65
CA CYS A 119 -6.25 4.38 -4.48
C CYS A 119 -7.36 3.72 -3.65
N GLU A 120 -7.39 2.41 -3.75
CA GLU A 120 -8.18 1.54 -2.86
C GLU A 120 -7.21 0.54 -2.24
N PHE A 121 -7.21 0.41 -0.91
CA PHE A 121 -6.35 -0.52 -0.19
C PHE A 121 -7.00 -1.04 1.08
N ILE A 122 -6.55 -2.21 1.52
CA ILE A 122 -6.86 -2.79 2.83
C ILE A 122 -5.55 -2.86 3.60
N TRP A 123 -5.57 -2.47 4.88
CA TRP A 123 -4.44 -2.67 5.79
C TRP A 123 -4.89 -3.45 7.01
N PHE A 124 -3.96 -4.14 7.63
CA PHE A 124 -4.20 -4.87 8.87
C PHE A 124 -2.93 -4.96 9.70
N GLN A 125 -3.12 -5.03 11.01
CA GLN A 125 -2.03 -5.01 11.97
C GLN A 125 -2.06 -6.24 12.85
N PHE A 126 -0.88 -6.86 13.03
CA PHE A 126 -0.70 -8.01 13.92
C PHE A 126 0.08 -7.62 15.18
N ASP A 127 -0.48 -7.95 16.34
CA ASP A 127 0.25 -7.95 17.61
C ASP A 127 1.21 -9.15 17.64
N MET A 128 2.50 -8.86 17.57
CA MET A 128 3.56 -9.86 17.53
C MET A 128 4.15 -10.17 18.91
N SER A 129 3.41 -9.92 19.99
CA SER A 129 3.88 -10.13 21.38
C SER A 129 3.91 -11.60 21.81
N SER A 130 3.08 -12.46 21.21
CA SER A 130 2.97 -13.89 21.59
C SER A 130 2.54 -14.77 20.43
N SER A 131 3.15 -15.95 20.32
CA SER A 131 2.71 -17.02 19.42
C SER A 131 1.54 -17.83 19.98
N GLN A 132 1.26 -17.69 21.28
CA GLN A 132 0.16 -18.42 21.92
C GLN A 132 -1.18 -17.90 21.44
N ASN A 133 -2.01 -18.79 20.93
CA ASN A 133 -3.34 -18.46 20.41
C ASN A 133 -3.30 -17.41 19.27
N PHE A 134 -2.18 -17.32 18.54
CA PHE A 134 -2.02 -16.37 17.45
C PHE A 134 -3.07 -16.57 16.36
N LEU A 135 -3.80 -15.52 16.03
CA LEU A 135 -5.00 -15.55 15.17
C LEU A 135 -6.05 -16.58 15.64
N GLY A 136 -6.21 -16.80 16.94
CA GLY A 136 -7.19 -17.75 17.48
C GLY A 136 -6.90 -19.22 17.19
N LEU A 137 -5.71 -19.54 16.67
CA LEU A 137 -5.31 -20.90 16.36
C LEU A 137 -4.59 -21.56 17.54
N VAL A 138 -4.65 -22.90 17.59
CA VAL A 138 -3.91 -23.69 18.57
C VAL A 138 -2.58 -24.19 18.00
N PRO A 139 -1.55 -24.49 18.83
CA PRO A 139 -0.34 -25.16 18.37
C PRO A 139 -0.65 -26.48 17.65
N PRO A 140 0.09 -26.83 16.60
CA PRO A 140 1.28 -26.12 16.08
C PRO A 140 0.98 -24.99 15.10
N TYR A 141 -0.30 -24.76 14.75
CA TYR A 141 -0.69 -23.81 13.68
C TYR A 141 -0.41 -22.35 14.07
N SER A 142 -0.73 -21.96 15.29
CA SER A 142 -0.44 -20.61 15.81
C SER A 142 1.06 -20.30 15.79
N GLU A 143 1.89 -21.26 16.25
CA GLU A 143 3.35 -21.13 16.26
C GLU A 143 3.92 -21.07 14.84
N TYR A 144 3.35 -21.84 13.90
CA TYR A 144 3.77 -21.83 12.49
C TYR A 144 3.53 -20.45 11.85
N LEU A 145 2.30 -19.93 11.92
CA LEU A 145 1.97 -18.62 11.33
C LEU A 145 2.78 -17.50 11.97
N PHE A 146 2.88 -17.48 13.29
CA PHE A 146 3.68 -16.50 14.01
C PHE A 146 5.14 -16.49 13.55
N ARG A 147 5.74 -17.69 13.37
CA ARG A 147 7.11 -17.84 12.89
C ARG A 147 7.27 -17.37 11.44
N GLN A 148 6.30 -17.66 10.56
CA GLN A 148 6.32 -17.16 9.18
C GLN A 148 6.35 -15.63 9.16
N LEU A 149 5.52 -14.96 9.96
CA LEU A 149 5.50 -13.51 10.08
C LEU A 149 6.79 -12.95 10.68
N LEU A 150 7.33 -13.55 11.74
CA LEU A 150 8.63 -13.15 12.30
C LEU A 150 9.78 -13.24 11.27
N ASN A 151 9.72 -14.20 10.37
CA ASN A 151 10.72 -14.43 9.33
C ASN A 151 10.40 -13.69 8.02
N TYR A 152 9.28 -12.98 7.94
CA TYR A 152 8.92 -12.22 6.75
C TYR A 152 9.95 -11.11 6.50
N ARG A 153 10.50 -11.06 5.27
CA ARG A 153 11.59 -10.13 4.91
C ARG A 153 11.27 -9.21 3.74
N HIS A 154 10.13 -9.42 3.10
CA HIS A 154 9.76 -8.64 1.93
C HIS A 154 9.11 -7.33 2.33
N ARG A 155 9.77 -6.20 2.07
CA ARG A 155 9.15 -4.88 2.24
C ARG A 155 7.99 -4.69 1.29
N THR A 156 8.14 -5.16 0.05
CA THR A 156 7.11 -5.17 -0.97
C THR A 156 7.06 -6.54 -1.65
N LYS A 157 5.86 -7.01 -1.97
CA LYS A 157 5.62 -8.27 -2.67
C LYS A 157 4.35 -8.14 -3.50
N LYS A 158 4.23 -8.86 -4.62
CA LYS A 158 2.94 -8.99 -5.33
C LYS A 158 2.02 -9.99 -4.61
N ALA A 159 0.77 -9.58 -4.43
CA ALA A 159 -0.28 -10.48 -3.99
C ALA A 159 -0.66 -11.46 -5.11
N ASN A 160 -1.13 -12.62 -4.75
CA ASN A 160 -1.87 -13.46 -5.69
C ASN A 160 -3.20 -12.77 -6.02
N MET A 161 -3.39 -12.36 -7.27
CA MET A 161 -4.55 -11.59 -7.71
C MET A 161 -5.89 -12.26 -7.44
N LYS A 162 -5.93 -13.61 -7.43
CA LYS A 162 -7.14 -14.38 -7.11
C LYS A 162 -7.59 -14.21 -5.66
N ASP A 163 -6.66 -13.83 -4.77
CA ASP A 163 -6.93 -13.67 -3.35
C ASP A 163 -7.34 -12.24 -2.97
N LEU A 164 -7.19 -11.24 -3.85
CA LEU A 164 -7.63 -9.87 -3.57
C LEU A 164 -9.15 -9.76 -3.35
N PRO A 165 -10.02 -10.36 -4.20
CA PRO A 165 -11.45 -10.43 -3.91
C PRO A 165 -11.77 -11.19 -2.63
N VAL A 166 -10.95 -12.20 -2.26
CA VAL A 166 -11.09 -12.95 -1.00
C VAL A 166 -10.84 -12.02 0.18
N LEU A 167 -9.79 -11.20 0.15
CA LEU A 167 -9.50 -10.22 1.21
C LEU A 167 -10.60 -9.14 1.31
N GLN A 168 -11.08 -8.63 0.19
CA GLN A 168 -12.21 -7.67 0.19
C GLN A 168 -13.47 -8.29 0.81
N ARG A 169 -13.77 -9.55 0.45
CA ARG A 169 -14.92 -10.25 1.02
C ARG A 169 -14.73 -10.54 2.51
N ALA A 170 -13.49 -10.88 2.92
CA ALA A 170 -13.16 -11.05 4.33
C ALA A 170 -13.47 -9.79 5.13
N PHE A 171 -13.01 -8.62 4.67
CA PHE A 171 -13.26 -7.34 5.34
C PHE A 171 -14.76 -7.04 5.47
N GLN A 172 -15.54 -7.22 4.39
CA GLN A 172 -16.99 -6.98 4.41
C GLN A 172 -17.71 -7.85 5.45
N LEU A 173 -17.37 -9.14 5.48
CA LEU A 173 -18.02 -10.11 6.37
C LEU A 173 -17.58 -9.98 7.82
N LEU A 174 -16.33 -9.61 8.08
CA LEU A 174 -15.83 -9.32 9.43
C LEU A 174 -16.56 -8.12 10.06
N GLY A 175 -17.02 -7.16 9.24
CA GLY A 175 -17.82 -6.03 9.71
C GLY A 175 -19.31 -6.31 9.87
N SER A 176 -19.78 -7.54 9.68
CA SER A 176 -21.18 -7.91 9.84
C SER A 176 -21.56 -8.06 11.33
N GLU A 177 -22.83 -7.82 11.66
CA GLU A 177 -23.40 -8.12 12.98
C GLU A 177 -23.71 -9.62 13.17
N GLU A 178 -23.77 -10.39 12.07
CA GLU A 178 -24.03 -11.83 12.12
C GLU A 178 -22.77 -12.64 12.37
N ILE A 179 -22.74 -13.43 13.44
CA ILE A 179 -21.61 -14.29 13.81
C ILE A 179 -21.26 -15.28 12.69
N SER A 180 -22.25 -15.83 11.98
CA SER A 180 -22.02 -16.75 10.85
C SER A 180 -21.21 -16.09 9.74
N GLN A 181 -21.48 -14.82 9.42
CA GLN A 181 -20.76 -14.04 8.44
C GLN A 181 -19.36 -13.66 8.95
N GLN A 182 -19.21 -13.31 10.22
CA GLN A 182 -17.90 -13.05 10.81
C GLN A 182 -16.99 -14.30 10.75
N ILE A 183 -17.52 -15.50 11.01
CA ILE A 183 -16.76 -16.77 10.88
C ILE A 183 -16.29 -16.97 9.42
N GLN A 184 -17.17 -16.72 8.44
CA GLN A 184 -16.79 -16.81 7.03
C GLN A 184 -15.72 -15.75 6.67
N GLY A 185 -15.90 -14.51 7.13
CA GLY A 185 -14.92 -13.43 6.95
C GLY A 185 -13.56 -13.78 7.52
N TYR A 186 -13.54 -14.34 8.73
CA TYR A 186 -12.31 -14.82 9.35
C TYR A 186 -11.63 -15.94 8.55
N SER A 187 -12.40 -16.90 8.03
CA SER A 187 -11.88 -17.99 7.21
C SER A 187 -11.23 -17.45 5.92
N TYR A 188 -11.86 -16.49 5.26
CA TYR A 188 -11.29 -15.82 4.08
C TYR A 188 -10.05 -14.99 4.43
N PHE A 189 -10.02 -14.34 5.58
CA PHE A 189 -8.84 -13.61 6.04
C PHE A 189 -7.65 -14.55 6.27
N LEU A 190 -7.86 -15.68 6.96
CA LEU A 190 -6.82 -16.70 7.14
C LEU A 190 -6.33 -17.26 5.81
N GLN A 191 -7.23 -17.52 4.87
CA GLN A 191 -6.86 -17.96 3.51
C GLN A 191 -5.95 -16.94 2.83
N PHE A 192 -6.29 -15.65 2.88
CA PHE A 192 -5.46 -14.60 2.32
C PHE A 192 -4.06 -14.57 2.96
N VAL A 193 -3.99 -14.58 4.30
CA VAL A 193 -2.72 -14.54 5.05
C VAL A 193 -1.84 -15.74 4.69
N THR A 194 -2.41 -16.95 4.68
CA THR A 194 -1.64 -18.16 4.36
C THR A 194 -1.14 -18.19 2.92
N ASN A 195 -1.95 -17.76 1.95
CA ASN A 195 -1.59 -17.78 0.54
C ASN A 195 -0.59 -16.70 0.14
N ASN A 196 -0.62 -15.55 0.84
CA ASN A 196 0.15 -14.38 0.39
C ASN A 196 1.30 -14.00 1.32
N ILE A 197 1.23 -14.32 2.60
CA ILE A 197 2.23 -13.91 3.58
C ILE A 197 3.07 -15.11 4.05
N CYS A 198 2.46 -16.26 4.25
CA CYS A 198 3.13 -17.44 4.79
C CYS A 198 3.71 -18.39 3.72
N THR A 199 3.69 -18.01 2.44
CA THR A 199 4.28 -18.80 1.35
C THR A 199 5.81 -18.82 1.42
N THR A 200 6.40 -19.98 1.20
CA THR A 200 7.87 -20.15 1.12
C THR A 200 8.42 -19.49 -0.15
N ASP A 201 9.66 -18.98 -0.07
CA ASP A 201 10.36 -18.21 -1.13
C ASP A 201 10.53 -18.94 -2.48
N ILE A 202 10.12 -20.18 -2.60
CA ILE A 202 10.29 -21.01 -3.81
C ILE A 202 9.49 -20.48 -5.01
N GLU A 203 8.43 -19.68 -4.79
CA GLU A 203 7.64 -19.08 -5.87
C GLU A 203 8.07 -17.66 -6.28
N LEU A 204 9.10 -17.09 -5.64
CA LEU A 204 9.48 -15.68 -5.74
C LEU A 204 10.38 -15.31 -6.91
N THR A 205 10.74 -16.25 -7.80
CA THR A 205 11.50 -15.97 -9.03
C THR A 205 10.63 -15.71 -10.25
N ARG A 206 9.30 -15.58 -10.08
CA ARG A 206 8.46 -15.12 -11.19
C ARG A 206 8.72 -13.62 -11.40
N GLU A 207 9.06 -13.27 -12.63
CA GLU A 207 9.10 -11.87 -13.07
C GLU A 207 7.82 -11.18 -12.61
N VAL A 208 7.99 -10.01 -11.96
CA VAL A 208 6.90 -9.27 -11.31
C VAL A 208 5.79 -8.92 -12.30
N TYR A 209 6.14 -8.73 -13.58
CA TYR A 209 5.23 -8.45 -14.67
C TYR A 209 5.63 -9.27 -15.90
N SER A 210 4.67 -9.58 -16.76
CA SER A 210 4.96 -10.20 -18.07
C SER A 210 5.80 -9.27 -18.95
N THR A 211 6.58 -9.84 -19.85
CA THR A 211 7.55 -9.11 -20.69
C THR A 211 6.90 -7.96 -21.47
N ASP A 212 5.73 -8.18 -22.07
CA ASP A 212 4.97 -7.15 -22.78
C ASP A 212 4.52 -6.00 -21.87
N ILE A 213 4.19 -6.26 -20.61
CA ILE A 213 3.85 -5.22 -19.64
C ILE A 213 5.12 -4.51 -19.14
N GLN A 214 6.24 -5.21 -18.99
CA GLN A 214 7.53 -4.56 -18.68
C GLN A 214 7.96 -3.62 -19.80
N GLU A 215 7.83 -4.04 -21.07
CA GLU A 215 8.10 -3.20 -22.23
C GLU A 215 7.19 -1.97 -22.27
N ALA A 216 5.89 -2.13 -21.97
CA ALA A 216 4.97 -1.01 -21.88
C ALA A 216 5.36 0.00 -20.80
N ILE A 217 5.72 -0.48 -19.61
CA ILE A 217 6.18 0.37 -18.51
C ILE A 217 7.44 1.13 -18.93
N TYR A 218 8.42 0.44 -19.51
CA TYR A 218 9.64 1.06 -20.00
C TYR A 218 9.34 2.14 -21.06
N TYR A 219 8.48 1.82 -22.05
CA TYR A 219 8.06 2.77 -23.08
C TYR A 219 7.40 4.02 -22.48
N ILE A 220 6.47 3.84 -21.55
CA ILE A 220 5.78 4.93 -20.87
C ILE A 220 6.79 5.85 -20.16
N HIS A 221 7.75 5.28 -19.43
CA HIS A 221 8.75 6.07 -18.69
C HIS A 221 9.68 6.85 -19.62
N THR A 222 10.10 6.26 -20.73
CA THR A 222 11.03 6.90 -21.67
C THR A 222 10.37 7.95 -22.56
N HIS A 223 9.04 7.86 -22.76
CA HIS A 223 8.27 8.78 -23.61
C HIS A 223 7.26 9.63 -22.83
N LEU A 224 7.44 9.78 -21.50
CA LEU A 224 6.45 10.46 -20.65
C LEU A 224 6.18 11.91 -21.06
N MET A 225 7.16 12.56 -21.68
CA MET A 225 7.10 13.94 -22.17
C MET A 225 6.49 14.05 -23.57
N GLU A 226 6.10 12.93 -24.17
CA GLU A 226 5.46 12.89 -25.49
C GLU A 226 3.96 12.67 -25.37
N ASP A 227 3.24 12.78 -26.48
CA ASP A 227 1.81 12.45 -26.53
C ASP A 227 1.62 10.93 -26.52
N LEU A 228 1.46 10.38 -25.33
CA LEU A 228 1.31 8.95 -25.11
C LEU A 228 -0.08 8.46 -25.52
N ASN A 229 -0.16 7.80 -26.67
CA ASN A 229 -1.36 7.15 -27.15
C ASN A 229 -1.37 5.67 -26.77
N ILE A 230 -2.48 5.20 -26.18
CA ILE A 230 -2.64 3.81 -25.72
C ILE A 230 -2.53 2.80 -26.86
N GLU A 231 -3.03 3.16 -28.06
CA GLU A 231 -2.96 2.33 -29.25
C GLU A 231 -1.50 2.13 -29.70
N ILE A 232 -0.67 3.16 -29.62
CA ILE A 232 0.77 3.10 -29.94
C ILE A 232 1.50 2.23 -28.91
N ILE A 233 1.27 2.44 -27.62
CA ILE A 233 1.87 1.63 -26.53
C ILE A 233 1.50 0.17 -26.67
N ALA A 234 0.22 -0.13 -26.93
CA ALA A 234 -0.26 -1.49 -27.12
C ALA A 234 0.40 -2.15 -28.34
N GLY A 235 0.46 -1.44 -29.47
CA GLY A 235 1.12 -1.91 -30.70
C GLY A 235 2.61 -2.19 -30.50
N HIS A 236 3.32 -1.36 -29.73
CA HIS A 236 4.71 -1.59 -29.37
C HIS A 236 4.92 -2.91 -28.62
N CYS A 237 3.97 -3.30 -27.79
CA CYS A 237 3.99 -4.55 -27.03
C CYS A 237 3.32 -5.73 -27.77
N GLY A 238 2.95 -5.58 -29.07
CA GLY A 238 2.31 -6.62 -29.86
C GLY A 238 0.88 -6.96 -29.42
N LEU A 239 0.19 -6.04 -28.73
CA LEU A 239 -1.15 -6.24 -28.21
C LEU A 239 -2.17 -5.30 -28.88
N SER A 240 -3.44 -5.75 -28.96
CA SER A 240 -4.54 -4.81 -29.23
C SER A 240 -4.75 -3.87 -28.04
N ALA A 241 -5.23 -2.63 -28.26
CA ALA A 241 -5.47 -1.68 -27.21
C ALA A 241 -6.41 -2.20 -26.11
N SER A 242 -7.44 -2.97 -26.47
CA SER A 242 -8.36 -3.57 -25.51
C SER A 242 -7.67 -4.61 -24.62
N ARG A 243 -6.88 -5.52 -25.23
CA ARG A 243 -6.14 -6.54 -24.50
C ARG A 243 -5.06 -5.92 -23.61
N PHE A 244 -4.36 -4.91 -24.10
CA PHE A 244 -3.38 -4.15 -23.34
C PHE A 244 -4.00 -3.50 -22.10
N LYS A 245 -5.11 -2.74 -22.26
CA LYS A 245 -5.82 -2.11 -21.13
C LYS A 245 -6.24 -3.12 -20.06
N ALA A 246 -6.77 -4.27 -20.49
CA ALA A 246 -7.20 -5.33 -19.58
C ALA A 246 -5.99 -5.93 -18.82
N LYS A 247 -4.96 -6.34 -19.56
CA LYS A 247 -3.76 -6.99 -19.01
C LYS A 247 -2.96 -6.06 -18.12
N PHE A 248 -2.75 -4.81 -18.53
CA PHE A 248 -2.06 -3.80 -17.72
C PHE A 248 -2.77 -3.57 -16.40
N LYS A 249 -4.12 -3.43 -16.44
CA LYS A 249 -4.92 -3.28 -15.22
C LYS A 249 -4.90 -4.55 -14.36
N GLU A 250 -4.90 -5.73 -14.98
CA GLU A 250 -4.82 -7.00 -14.30
C GLU A 250 -3.50 -7.13 -13.52
N GLU A 251 -2.37 -6.79 -14.14
CA GLU A 251 -1.05 -6.98 -13.54
C GLU A 251 -0.64 -5.85 -12.57
N LEU A 252 -1.00 -4.58 -12.87
CA LEU A 252 -0.65 -3.43 -12.04
C LEU A 252 -1.78 -2.95 -11.11
N GLY A 253 -3.01 -3.47 -11.26
CA GLY A 253 -4.17 -3.00 -10.49
C GLY A 253 -4.58 -1.55 -10.78
N ILE A 254 -3.99 -0.92 -11.81
CA ILE A 254 -4.26 0.47 -12.23
C ILE A 254 -4.41 0.50 -13.75
N THR A 255 -5.29 1.34 -14.27
CA THR A 255 -5.41 1.49 -15.74
C THR A 255 -4.19 2.19 -16.33
N PRO A 256 -3.81 1.90 -17.61
CA PRO A 256 -2.68 2.59 -18.24
C PRO A 256 -2.79 4.12 -18.21
N HIS A 257 -3.99 4.66 -18.46
CA HIS A 257 -4.24 6.10 -18.40
C HIS A 257 -4.02 6.68 -17.00
N ALA A 258 -4.53 6.01 -15.95
CA ALA A 258 -4.33 6.46 -14.57
C ALA A 258 -2.85 6.35 -14.15
N TYR A 259 -2.13 5.32 -14.61
CA TYR A 259 -0.71 5.15 -14.40
C TYR A 259 0.11 6.29 -15.03
N ILE A 260 -0.11 6.59 -16.32
CA ILE A 260 0.53 7.71 -17.04
C ILE A 260 0.22 9.04 -16.33
N THR A 261 -1.04 9.26 -15.96
CA THR A 261 -1.46 10.48 -15.26
C THR A 261 -0.74 10.62 -13.92
N SER A 262 -0.61 9.55 -13.14
CA SER A 262 0.10 9.60 -11.86
C SER A 262 1.59 9.93 -12.04
N LEU A 263 2.25 9.39 -13.07
CA LEU A 263 3.64 9.71 -13.40
C LEU A 263 3.80 11.17 -13.83
N LYS A 264 2.89 11.68 -14.67
CA LYS A 264 2.89 13.10 -15.07
C LYS A 264 2.73 14.02 -13.86
N VAL A 265 1.87 13.68 -12.90
CA VAL A 265 1.72 14.48 -11.67
C VAL A 265 2.98 14.41 -10.80
N ASP A 266 3.62 13.25 -10.67
CA ASP A 266 4.88 13.13 -9.91
C ASP A 266 6.01 13.94 -10.58
N THR A 267 6.09 13.91 -11.90
CA THR A 267 7.03 14.74 -12.68
C THR A 267 6.71 16.23 -12.52
N ALA A 268 5.42 16.60 -12.54
CA ALA A 268 5.00 17.98 -12.30
C ALA A 268 5.44 18.50 -10.92
N LYS A 269 5.38 17.65 -9.87
CA LYS A 269 5.90 18.00 -8.54
C LYS A 269 7.39 18.35 -8.58
N ILE A 270 8.16 17.72 -9.46
CA ILE A 270 9.60 18.03 -9.66
C ILE A 270 9.75 19.35 -10.40
N PHE A 271 9.05 19.55 -11.52
CA PHE A 271 9.15 20.76 -12.34
C PHE A 271 8.68 22.02 -11.62
N LEU A 272 7.65 21.89 -10.79
CA LEU A 272 7.14 22.99 -9.95
C LEU A 272 8.10 23.42 -8.84
N LYS A 273 9.19 22.68 -8.59
CA LYS A 273 10.26 23.11 -7.68
C LYS A 273 11.12 24.22 -8.30
N ASP A 274 11.25 24.23 -9.60
CA ASP A 274 12.00 25.26 -10.32
C ASP A 274 11.12 26.52 -10.49
N PRO A 275 11.49 27.66 -9.87
CA PRO A 275 10.74 28.90 -9.98
C PRO A 275 10.71 29.47 -11.41
N GLY A 276 11.62 29.05 -12.28
CA GLY A 276 11.64 29.43 -13.70
C GLY A 276 10.49 28.83 -14.51
N ASN A 277 9.90 27.72 -14.08
CA ASN A 277 8.78 27.10 -14.77
C ASN A 277 7.45 27.74 -14.36
N THR A 278 6.66 28.23 -15.30
CA THR A 278 5.28 28.63 -15.03
C THR A 278 4.37 27.39 -14.92
N ILE A 279 3.19 27.55 -14.32
CA ILE A 279 2.17 26.46 -14.25
C ILE A 279 1.78 26.03 -15.68
N THR A 280 1.71 26.99 -16.58
CA THR A 280 1.37 26.79 -17.98
C THR A 280 2.47 26.01 -18.71
N ASP A 281 3.74 26.36 -18.50
CA ASP A 281 4.87 25.63 -19.09
C ASP A 281 4.89 24.16 -18.63
N VAL A 282 4.71 23.90 -17.33
CA VAL A 282 4.64 22.55 -16.79
C VAL A 282 3.49 21.75 -17.40
N ALA A 283 2.31 22.38 -17.57
CA ALA A 283 1.16 21.74 -18.20
C ALA A 283 1.47 21.30 -19.64
N TYR A 284 2.08 22.18 -20.44
CA TYR A 284 2.42 21.87 -21.83
C TYR A 284 3.58 20.88 -21.96
N GLN A 285 4.63 21.00 -21.14
CA GLN A 285 5.75 20.05 -21.13
C GLN A 285 5.29 18.62 -20.83
N LEU A 286 4.23 18.47 -20.04
CA LEU A 286 3.64 17.16 -19.67
C LEU A 286 2.46 16.78 -20.58
N ASN A 287 2.27 17.47 -21.71
CA ASN A 287 1.20 17.19 -22.66
C ASN A 287 -0.19 17.13 -22.05
N PHE A 288 -0.53 18.11 -21.19
CA PHE A 288 -1.91 18.37 -20.81
C PHE A 288 -2.54 19.31 -21.85
N SER A 289 -3.81 19.08 -22.17
CA SER A 289 -4.55 19.86 -23.16
C SER A 289 -4.72 21.34 -22.79
N SER A 290 -4.59 21.67 -21.50
CA SER A 290 -4.59 23.06 -21.00
C SER A 290 -4.07 23.11 -19.56
N SER A 291 -3.63 24.32 -19.12
CA SER A 291 -3.24 24.57 -17.73
C SER A 291 -4.41 24.38 -16.73
N ASN A 292 -5.64 24.59 -17.18
CA ASN A 292 -6.83 24.34 -16.35
C ASN A 292 -7.06 22.85 -16.15
N HIS A 293 -6.95 22.05 -17.23
CA HIS A 293 -7.03 20.60 -17.14
C HIS A 293 -5.92 20.05 -16.24
N PHE A 294 -4.69 20.49 -16.45
CA PHE A 294 -3.55 20.15 -15.57
C PHE A 294 -3.84 20.47 -14.12
N SER A 295 -4.30 21.70 -13.81
CA SER A 295 -4.57 22.13 -12.43
C SER A 295 -5.66 21.29 -11.76
N SER A 296 -6.70 20.90 -12.50
CA SER A 296 -7.77 20.02 -12.01
C SER A 296 -7.24 18.61 -11.70
N VAL A 297 -6.46 18.04 -12.63
CA VAL A 297 -5.86 16.72 -12.45
C VAL A 297 -4.85 16.76 -11.30
N PHE A 298 -3.97 17.75 -11.27
CA PHE A 298 -2.98 17.90 -10.20
C PHE A 298 -3.65 17.97 -8.84
N ARG A 299 -4.71 18.81 -8.70
CA ARG A 299 -5.47 18.90 -7.44
C ARG A 299 -6.13 17.56 -7.07
N LYS A 300 -6.67 16.82 -8.04
CA LYS A 300 -7.25 15.49 -7.78
C LYS A 300 -6.23 14.54 -7.17
N TYR A 301 -4.98 14.53 -7.66
CA TYR A 301 -3.93 13.60 -7.24
C TYR A 301 -3.07 14.10 -6.06
N THR A 302 -3.12 15.38 -5.73
CA THR A 302 -2.27 15.97 -4.67
C THR A 302 -3.05 16.65 -3.54
N GLY A 303 -4.36 16.81 -3.68
CA GLY A 303 -5.22 17.51 -2.72
C GLY A 303 -5.12 19.03 -2.79
N CYS A 304 -4.17 19.62 -3.54
CA CYS A 304 -3.97 21.07 -3.61
C CYS A 304 -3.72 21.52 -5.06
N THR A 305 -3.89 22.82 -5.31
CA THR A 305 -3.58 23.40 -6.63
C THR A 305 -2.06 23.43 -6.89
N PRO A 306 -1.60 23.42 -8.18
CA PRO A 306 -0.19 23.56 -8.50
C PRO A 306 0.44 24.83 -7.91
N THR A 307 -0.30 25.94 -7.91
CA THR A 307 0.13 27.23 -7.33
C THR A 307 0.33 27.12 -5.82
N TYR A 308 -0.64 26.51 -5.11
CA TYR A 308 -0.52 26.27 -3.67
C TYR A 308 0.68 25.37 -3.38
N PHE A 309 0.83 24.26 -4.10
CA PHE A 309 1.93 23.32 -3.96
C PHE A 309 3.30 24.02 -4.12
N ARG A 310 3.46 24.87 -5.14
CA ARG A 310 4.70 25.62 -5.39
C ARG A 310 5.02 26.58 -4.23
N ASN A 311 4.01 27.32 -3.76
CA ASN A 311 4.22 28.41 -2.80
C ASN A 311 4.42 27.92 -1.34
N HIS A 312 3.97 26.71 -0.97
CA HIS A 312 3.99 26.22 0.42
C HIS A 312 5.01 25.11 0.66
N ARG A 313 5.91 24.87 -0.27
CA ARG A 313 6.81 23.72 -0.25
C ARG A 313 8.02 23.85 0.67
N PHE A 314 8.39 25.04 1.09
CA PHE A 314 9.58 25.27 1.91
C PHE A 314 9.31 25.23 3.43
N SER A 315 8.06 24.95 3.84
CA SER A 315 7.68 25.03 5.27
C SER A 315 7.78 23.70 6.03
N ASN A 316 8.02 22.54 5.38
CA ASN A 316 7.92 21.23 6.05
C ASN A 316 9.03 20.24 5.64
N ILE A 317 10.30 20.68 5.52
CA ILE A 317 11.44 19.78 5.51
C ILE A 317 12.49 20.34 6.47
N TYR A 318 12.26 20.14 7.75
CA TYR A 318 13.28 20.03 8.80
C TYR A 318 12.69 19.24 9.94
#